data_869fe804057b80cff4a734efa02b5498
#
_entry.id   869fe804057b80cff4a734efa02b5498
#
_cell.length_a   1.000
_cell.length_b   1.000
_cell.length_c   1.000
_cell.angle_alpha   90.00
_cell.angle_beta   90.00
_cell.angle_gamma   90.00
#
_symmetry.space_group_name_H-M   'P 1'
#
loop_
_entity.id
_entity.type
_entity.pdbx_description
1 polymer ?
#
loop_
_entity_poly.entity_id
_entity_poly.type
_entity_poly.pdbx_seq_one_letter_code
_entity_poly.pdbx_strand_id
1 'polypeptide(L)'
;MKLRKLVVRVLLVVLAILGLLALTVAGIILFDSLFPAQTAADFTNVTYPGPDGVTLRAYLAQPTGDGPFPAVLLVHEFFGINEDITQKADLLAQQGYLVLAVDAYRGKTTRQIPRAIWLVVTTPQDEIRLDIDAGYQYMASLPQVSADRIGAVGFCFGGTQVMHLGTRNPDLAANVIYYGNGPITDPQALGVMGQSGPVLGIYGEQDTGIPLDEVRGFEQALQSRGISHQVTVYPDVGHAFVHMDTLSVPGPAQEAWNQMLVFLEQALKGSG
;
A
#
# COMPACT_ATOMS: atom_id res chain seq x y z
N MET A 1 -35.07 -5.55 48.86
CA MET A 1 -35.62 -4.60 47.86
C MET A 1 -34.56 -3.95 46.99
N LYS A 2 -33.44 -3.45 47.54
CA LYS A 2 -32.33 -2.80 46.74
C LYS A 2 -31.64 -3.70 45.76
N LEU A 3 -31.32 -4.98 46.12
CA LEU A 3 -30.65 -5.96 45.28
C LEU A 3 -31.48 -6.34 44.02
N ARG A 4 -32.79 -6.55 44.20
CA ARG A 4 -33.71 -6.90 43.08
C ARG A 4 -33.79 -5.74 42.05
N LYS A 5 -33.80 -4.46 42.53
CA LYS A 5 -33.79 -3.29 41.66
C LYS A 5 -32.45 -3.16 40.89
N LEU A 6 -31.32 -3.50 41.52
CA LEU A 6 -30.01 -3.50 40.88
C LEU A 6 -29.94 -4.57 39.79
N VAL A 7 -30.35 -5.79 40.06
CA VAL A 7 -30.37 -6.91 39.08
C VAL A 7 -31.27 -6.58 37.89
N VAL A 8 -32.45 -5.98 38.10
CA VAL A 8 -33.33 -5.57 37.00
C VAL A 8 -32.68 -4.46 36.16
N ARG A 9 -31.98 -3.49 36.77
CA ARG A 9 -31.27 -2.44 36.02
C ARG A 9 -30.13 -3.02 35.17
N VAL A 10 -29.33 -3.95 35.73
CA VAL A 10 -28.25 -4.61 35.00
C VAL A 10 -28.80 -5.41 33.82
N LEU A 11 -29.88 -6.16 34.03
CA LEU A 11 -30.57 -6.90 32.97
C LEU A 11 -31.07 -5.97 31.85
N LEU A 12 -31.67 -4.85 32.19
CA LEU A 12 -32.16 -3.86 31.20
C LEU A 12 -30.99 -3.25 30.39
N VAL A 13 -29.86 -2.94 31.04
CA VAL A 13 -28.67 -2.44 30.38
C VAL A 13 -28.09 -3.49 29.42
N VAL A 14 -27.99 -4.74 29.87
CA VAL A 14 -27.51 -5.85 29.02
C VAL A 14 -28.44 -6.04 27.81
N LEU A 15 -29.76 -6.04 28.01
CA LEU A 15 -30.72 -6.15 26.92
C LEU A 15 -30.63 -4.98 25.94
N ALA A 16 -30.41 -3.75 26.44
CA ALA A 16 -30.23 -2.58 25.59
C ALA A 16 -28.94 -2.68 24.75
N ILE A 17 -27.83 -3.17 25.33
CA ILE A 17 -26.57 -3.41 24.61
C ILE A 17 -26.76 -4.49 23.54
N LEU A 18 -27.41 -5.59 23.87
CA LEU A 18 -27.68 -6.67 22.90
C LEU A 18 -28.61 -6.20 21.78
N GLY A 19 -29.63 -5.40 22.11
CA GLY A 19 -30.52 -4.79 21.12
C GLY A 19 -29.78 -3.84 20.18
N LEU A 20 -28.88 -3.00 20.71
CA LEU A 20 -28.04 -2.10 19.91
C LEU A 20 -27.09 -2.90 18.99
N LEU A 21 -26.49 -3.94 19.53
CA LEU A 21 -25.61 -4.82 18.75
C LEU A 21 -26.37 -5.50 17.59
N ALA A 22 -27.56 -6.03 17.87
CA ALA A 22 -28.42 -6.65 16.85
C ALA A 22 -28.84 -5.64 15.76
N LEU A 23 -29.20 -4.43 16.15
CA LEU A 23 -29.53 -3.35 15.19
C LEU A 23 -28.32 -2.95 14.35
N THR A 24 -27.13 -2.90 14.95
CA THR A 24 -25.88 -2.63 14.22
C THR A 24 -25.59 -3.71 13.20
N VAL A 25 -25.67 -4.98 13.58
CA VAL A 25 -25.48 -6.13 12.68
C VAL A 25 -26.53 -6.13 11.56
N ALA A 26 -27.80 -5.91 11.88
CA ALA A 26 -28.85 -5.82 10.87
C ALA A 26 -28.62 -4.64 9.90
N GLY A 27 -28.17 -3.50 10.42
CA GLY A 27 -27.79 -2.33 9.62
C GLY A 27 -26.63 -2.61 8.67
N ILE A 28 -25.60 -3.34 9.11
CA ILE A 28 -24.48 -3.78 8.28
C ILE A 28 -24.96 -4.72 7.18
N ILE A 29 -25.76 -5.73 7.52
CA ILE A 29 -26.30 -6.70 6.54
C ILE A 29 -27.17 -5.99 5.49
N LEU A 30 -28.04 -5.09 5.93
CA LEU A 30 -28.88 -4.30 5.01
C LEU A 30 -28.04 -3.39 4.11
N PHE A 31 -27.03 -2.75 4.67
CA PHE A 31 -26.11 -1.91 3.93
C PHE A 31 -25.33 -2.73 2.88
N ASP A 32 -24.77 -3.89 3.26
CA ASP A 32 -24.07 -4.78 2.32
C ASP A 32 -24.98 -5.34 1.22
N SER A 33 -26.29 -5.50 1.49
CA SER A 33 -27.25 -5.94 0.48
C SER A 33 -27.68 -4.83 -0.48
N LEU A 34 -27.71 -3.59 -0.01
CA LEU A 34 -28.05 -2.42 -0.84
C LEU A 34 -26.84 -1.89 -1.63
N PHE A 35 -25.65 -2.08 -1.09
CA PHE A 35 -24.38 -1.64 -1.68
C PHE A 35 -23.42 -2.85 -1.76
N PRO A 36 -23.61 -3.74 -2.74
CA PRO A 36 -22.76 -4.91 -2.88
C PRO A 36 -21.28 -4.48 -2.95
N ALA A 37 -20.46 -5.14 -2.14
CA ALA A 37 -19.04 -4.86 -2.09
C ALA A 37 -18.44 -5.11 -3.48
N GLN A 38 -17.68 -4.15 -4.00
CA GLN A 38 -16.80 -4.39 -5.13
C GLN A 38 -15.80 -5.48 -4.73
N THR A 39 -15.43 -6.32 -5.67
CA THR A 39 -14.41 -7.33 -5.47
C THR A 39 -13.13 -6.90 -6.18
N ALA A 40 -11.99 -7.40 -5.73
CA ALA A 40 -10.74 -7.14 -6.45
C ALA A 40 -10.78 -7.65 -7.90
N ALA A 41 -11.67 -8.62 -8.22
CA ALA A 41 -11.86 -9.11 -9.58
C ALA A 41 -12.33 -8.02 -10.55
N ASP A 42 -13.03 -6.99 -10.06
CA ASP A 42 -13.49 -5.86 -10.88
C ASP A 42 -12.34 -4.94 -11.31
N PHE A 43 -11.19 -5.03 -10.63
CA PHE A 43 -10.01 -4.18 -10.81
C PHE A 43 -8.75 -4.96 -11.18
N THR A 44 -8.84 -6.26 -11.48
CA THR A 44 -7.69 -7.10 -11.81
C THR A 44 -7.87 -7.75 -13.18
N ASN A 45 -6.77 -7.93 -13.92
CA ASN A 45 -6.79 -8.47 -15.28
C ASN A 45 -5.82 -9.63 -15.48
N VAL A 46 -5.00 -9.96 -14.45
CA VAL A 46 -4.10 -11.12 -14.47
C VAL A 46 -4.22 -11.93 -13.19
N THR A 47 -3.86 -13.22 -13.30
CA THR A 47 -3.71 -14.12 -12.17
C THR A 47 -2.36 -14.82 -12.23
N TYR A 48 -1.79 -15.14 -11.06
CA TYR A 48 -0.52 -15.83 -10.94
C TYR A 48 -0.49 -16.74 -9.70
N PRO A 49 0.41 -17.74 -9.68
CA PRO A 49 0.55 -18.62 -8.52
C PRO A 49 1.08 -17.85 -7.31
N GLY A 50 0.44 -18.03 -6.18
CA GLY A 50 0.91 -17.55 -4.88
C GLY A 50 1.43 -18.69 -4.01
N PRO A 51 1.82 -18.39 -2.76
CA PRO A 51 2.25 -19.39 -1.80
C PRO A 51 1.13 -20.41 -1.54
N ASP A 52 1.52 -21.62 -1.15
CA ASP A 52 0.61 -22.72 -0.78
C ASP A 52 -0.45 -23.09 -1.85
N GLY A 53 -0.16 -22.78 -3.13
CA GLY A 53 -1.05 -23.08 -4.26
C GLY A 53 -2.24 -22.15 -4.39
N VAL A 54 -2.29 -21.04 -3.66
CA VAL A 54 -3.32 -20.01 -3.84
C VAL A 54 -3.13 -19.32 -5.20
N THR A 55 -4.24 -18.96 -5.86
CA THR A 55 -4.21 -18.11 -7.05
C THR A 55 -4.36 -16.66 -6.64
N LEU A 56 -3.31 -15.87 -6.87
CA LEU A 56 -3.30 -14.44 -6.60
C LEU A 56 -3.77 -13.66 -7.83
N ARG A 57 -4.13 -12.40 -7.63
CA ARG A 57 -4.63 -11.50 -8.66
C ARG A 57 -3.86 -10.18 -8.63
N ALA A 58 -3.76 -9.55 -9.79
CA ALA A 58 -3.21 -8.21 -9.93
C ALA A 58 -3.81 -7.47 -11.12
N TYR A 59 -3.59 -6.17 -11.17
CA TYR A 59 -3.79 -5.37 -12.36
C TYR A 59 -2.43 -5.16 -13.03
N LEU A 60 -2.31 -5.61 -14.26
CA LEU A 60 -1.12 -5.44 -15.09
C LEU A 60 -1.38 -4.32 -16.09
N ALA A 61 -0.66 -3.20 -15.95
CA ALA A 61 -0.61 -2.12 -16.92
C ALA A 61 0.70 -2.22 -17.71
N GLN A 62 0.59 -2.18 -19.05
CA GLN A 62 1.73 -2.34 -19.93
C GLN A 62 1.97 -1.08 -20.75
N PRO A 63 3.23 -0.62 -20.88
CA PRO A 63 3.57 0.44 -21.81
C PRO A 63 3.47 -0.03 -23.26
N THR A 64 3.45 0.91 -24.19
CA THR A 64 3.51 0.61 -25.62
C THR A 64 4.93 0.20 -26.03
N GLY A 65 5.07 -0.77 -26.95
CA GLY A 65 6.35 -1.28 -27.46
C GLY A 65 6.61 -2.73 -27.09
N ASP A 66 7.81 -3.22 -27.39
CA ASP A 66 8.15 -4.64 -27.32
C ASP A 66 8.91 -5.02 -26.03
N GLY A 67 9.41 -4.05 -25.27
CA GLY A 67 10.21 -4.30 -24.06
C GLY A 67 11.66 -4.75 -24.35
N PRO A 68 12.42 -5.28 -23.38
CA PRO A 68 12.03 -5.40 -22.00
C PRO A 68 11.96 -4.04 -21.29
N PHE A 69 10.93 -3.85 -20.46
CA PHE A 69 10.66 -2.62 -19.76
C PHE A 69 11.21 -2.62 -18.34
N PRO A 70 11.62 -1.48 -17.77
CA PRO A 70 11.69 -1.31 -16.34
C PRO A 70 10.30 -1.50 -15.75
N ALA A 71 10.21 -2.02 -14.53
CA ALA A 71 8.92 -2.39 -13.97
C ALA A 71 8.71 -1.84 -12.56
N VAL A 72 7.43 -1.69 -12.19
CA VAL A 72 7.01 -1.19 -10.89
C VAL A 72 6.00 -2.14 -10.26
N LEU A 73 6.35 -2.70 -9.12
CA LEU A 73 5.41 -3.38 -8.24
C LEU A 73 4.65 -2.32 -7.44
N LEU A 74 3.34 -2.19 -7.68
CA LEU A 74 2.51 -1.19 -7.04
C LEU A 74 1.66 -1.83 -5.93
N VAL A 75 1.73 -1.30 -4.71
CA VAL A 75 0.98 -1.80 -3.56
C VAL A 75 -0.06 -0.76 -3.13
N HIS A 76 -1.30 -1.21 -3.08
CA HIS A 76 -2.49 -0.39 -2.78
C HIS A 76 -2.55 0.12 -1.34
N GLU A 77 -3.43 1.09 -1.09
CA GLU A 77 -3.78 1.57 0.23
C GLU A 77 -4.63 0.54 1.02
N PHE A 78 -4.99 0.86 2.26
CA PHE A 78 -5.74 -0.05 3.15
C PHE A 78 -7.14 -0.44 2.65
N PHE A 79 -7.65 0.19 1.60
CA PHE A 79 -8.93 -0.16 0.98
C PHE A 79 -8.89 -1.43 0.11
N GLY A 80 -7.72 -1.95 -0.23
CA GLY A 80 -7.55 -2.98 -1.24
C GLY A 80 -7.37 -2.38 -2.64
N ILE A 81 -7.17 -3.24 -3.65
CA ILE A 81 -7.07 -2.80 -5.03
C ILE A 81 -8.39 -2.16 -5.50
N ASN A 82 -8.30 -1.00 -6.14
CA ASN A 82 -9.43 -0.18 -6.55
C ASN A 82 -9.09 0.65 -7.78
N GLU A 83 -10.05 1.45 -8.25
CA GLU A 83 -9.91 2.29 -9.44
C GLU A 83 -8.77 3.31 -9.34
N ASP A 84 -8.56 3.94 -8.18
CA ASP A 84 -7.47 4.91 -7.97
C ASP A 84 -6.09 4.27 -8.18
N ILE A 85 -5.89 3.06 -7.70
CA ILE A 85 -4.65 2.30 -7.86
C ILE A 85 -4.45 1.84 -9.30
N THR A 86 -5.50 1.38 -9.99
CA THR A 86 -5.37 0.96 -11.39
C THR A 86 -5.09 2.16 -12.31
N GLN A 87 -5.70 3.31 -12.06
CA GLN A 87 -5.40 4.54 -12.79
C GLN A 87 -3.95 5.03 -12.55
N LYS A 88 -3.44 4.93 -11.31
CA LYS A 88 -2.01 5.20 -11.02
C LYS A 88 -1.09 4.24 -11.77
N ALA A 89 -1.46 2.96 -11.86
CA ALA A 89 -0.73 1.99 -12.66
C ALA A 89 -0.69 2.37 -14.15
N ASP A 90 -1.82 2.82 -14.71
CA ASP A 90 -1.90 3.27 -16.09
C ASP A 90 -1.08 4.54 -16.35
N LEU A 91 -1.06 5.49 -15.39
CA LEU A 91 -0.19 6.66 -15.48
C LEU A 91 1.30 6.28 -15.50
N LEU A 92 1.72 5.31 -14.68
CA LEU A 92 3.09 4.82 -14.70
C LEU A 92 3.41 4.06 -16.01
N ALA A 93 2.44 3.31 -16.55
CA ALA A 93 2.61 2.63 -17.83
C ALA A 93 2.78 3.61 -18.99
N GLN A 94 2.08 4.74 -18.97
CA GLN A 94 2.28 5.84 -19.93
C GLN A 94 3.69 6.46 -19.83
N GLN A 95 4.36 6.33 -18.69
CA GLN A 95 5.76 6.74 -18.50
C GLN A 95 6.76 5.64 -18.92
N GLY A 96 6.30 4.52 -19.47
CA GLY A 96 7.15 3.45 -19.99
C GLY A 96 7.56 2.40 -18.95
N TYR A 97 6.84 2.26 -17.84
CA TYR A 97 7.01 1.19 -16.86
C TYR A 97 5.98 0.09 -17.05
N LEU A 98 6.38 -1.17 -17.03
CA LEU A 98 5.41 -2.25 -16.83
C LEU A 98 5.02 -2.28 -15.35
N VAL A 99 3.72 -2.22 -15.04
CA VAL A 99 3.25 -2.06 -13.66
C VAL A 99 2.38 -3.24 -13.26
N LEU A 100 2.70 -3.85 -12.13
CA LEU A 100 1.88 -4.87 -11.50
C LEU A 100 1.31 -4.33 -10.18
N ALA A 101 0.04 -3.92 -10.17
CA ALA A 101 -0.66 -3.55 -8.96
C ALA A 101 -1.23 -4.82 -8.30
N VAL A 102 -0.61 -5.25 -7.20
CA VAL A 102 -0.94 -6.51 -6.52
C VAL A 102 -2.17 -6.37 -5.62
N ASP A 103 -3.00 -7.41 -5.56
CA ASP A 103 -4.08 -7.55 -4.59
C ASP A 103 -3.55 -8.23 -3.32
N ALA A 104 -3.21 -7.42 -2.31
CA ALA A 104 -2.67 -7.89 -1.04
C ALA A 104 -3.74 -8.44 -0.07
N TYR A 105 -5.02 -8.47 -0.46
CA TYR A 105 -6.12 -8.95 0.38
C TYR A 105 -6.88 -10.13 -0.24
N ARG A 106 -6.30 -10.80 -1.24
CA ARG A 106 -6.85 -12.03 -1.85
C ARG A 106 -8.32 -11.91 -2.25
N GLY A 107 -8.64 -10.89 -3.03
CA GLY A 107 -9.98 -10.69 -3.58
C GLY A 107 -10.86 -9.70 -2.83
N LYS A 108 -10.39 -9.17 -1.70
CA LYS A 108 -11.20 -8.26 -0.87
C LYS A 108 -10.82 -6.80 -1.13
N THR A 109 -11.83 -5.97 -1.39
CA THR A 109 -11.69 -4.51 -1.48
C THR A 109 -12.91 -3.82 -0.88
N THR A 110 -12.78 -2.56 -0.49
CA THR A 110 -13.87 -1.80 0.12
C THR A 110 -13.69 -0.30 -0.09
N ARG A 111 -14.79 0.45 -0.03
CA ARG A 111 -14.78 1.92 0.07
C ARG A 111 -15.11 2.41 1.48
N GLN A 112 -15.33 1.50 2.43
CA GLN A 112 -15.75 1.82 3.80
C GLN A 112 -14.57 1.75 4.76
N ILE A 113 -14.28 2.85 5.46
CA ILE A 113 -13.18 2.94 6.41
C ILE A 113 -13.22 1.83 7.49
N PRO A 114 -14.37 1.54 8.17
CA PRO A 114 -14.41 0.49 9.19
C PRO A 114 -14.06 -0.90 8.63
N ARG A 115 -14.50 -1.20 7.40
CA ARG A 115 -14.21 -2.46 6.73
C ARG A 115 -12.76 -2.53 6.27
N ALA A 116 -12.18 -1.43 5.80
CA ALA A 116 -10.77 -1.34 5.46
C ALA A 116 -9.88 -1.58 6.68
N ILE A 117 -10.19 -0.96 7.83
CA ILE A 117 -9.51 -1.22 9.11
C ILE A 117 -9.62 -2.69 9.48
N TRP A 118 -10.80 -3.29 9.33
CA TRP A 118 -11.01 -4.73 9.57
C TRP A 118 -10.10 -5.59 8.69
N LEU A 119 -9.98 -5.28 7.39
CA LEU A 119 -9.08 -6.00 6.47
C LEU A 119 -7.63 -5.94 6.94
N VAL A 120 -7.12 -4.75 7.29
CA VAL A 120 -5.74 -4.56 7.80
C VAL A 120 -5.48 -5.40 9.04
N VAL A 121 -6.42 -5.38 10.00
CA VAL A 121 -6.24 -6.04 11.31
C VAL A 121 -6.40 -7.56 11.22
N THR A 122 -7.27 -8.06 10.33
CA THR A 122 -7.60 -9.49 10.26
C THR A 122 -6.82 -10.27 9.21
N THR A 123 -6.20 -9.60 8.22
CA THR A 123 -5.34 -10.29 7.25
C THR A 123 -3.95 -10.49 7.87
N PRO A 124 -3.46 -11.74 7.95
CA PRO A 124 -2.14 -12.01 8.54
C PRO A 124 -1.03 -11.28 7.78
N GLN A 125 -0.17 -10.56 8.51
CA GLN A 125 0.88 -9.75 7.89
C GLN A 125 1.90 -10.60 7.11
N ASP A 126 2.19 -11.80 7.57
CA ASP A 126 3.08 -12.72 6.85
C ASP A 126 2.47 -13.21 5.53
N GLU A 127 1.14 -13.44 5.50
CA GLU A 127 0.42 -13.76 4.27
C GLU A 127 0.54 -12.62 3.25
N ILE A 128 0.27 -11.38 3.67
CA ILE A 128 0.40 -10.19 2.83
C ILE A 128 1.83 -10.09 2.25
N ARG A 129 2.84 -10.28 3.09
CA ARG A 129 4.25 -10.18 2.67
C ARG A 129 4.62 -11.25 1.66
N LEU A 130 4.22 -12.49 1.89
CA LEU A 130 4.46 -13.61 0.98
C LEU A 130 3.74 -13.42 -0.37
N ASP A 131 2.53 -12.87 -0.37
CA ASP A 131 1.76 -12.59 -1.58
C ASP A 131 2.40 -11.46 -2.40
N ILE A 132 2.94 -10.42 -1.74
CA ILE A 132 3.69 -9.35 -2.40
C ILE A 132 5.00 -9.89 -2.96
N ASP A 133 5.73 -10.73 -2.22
CA ASP A 133 6.95 -11.39 -2.69
C ASP A 133 6.65 -12.28 -3.92
N ALA A 134 5.54 -13.01 -3.93
CA ALA A 134 5.09 -13.78 -5.09
C ALA A 134 4.75 -12.89 -6.30
N GLY A 135 4.15 -11.72 -6.07
CA GLY A 135 3.91 -10.72 -7.11
C GLY A 135 5.21 -10.20 -7.73
N TYR A 136 6.22 -9.92 -6.92
CA TYR A 136 7.56 -9.57 -7.40
C TYR A 136 8.17 -10.68 -8.28
N GLN A 137 8.15 -11.92 -7.81
CA GLN A 137 8.69 -13.06 -8.55
C GLN A 137 7.94 -13.30 -9.87
N TYR A 138 6.61 -13.19 -9.84
CA TYR A 138 5.81 -13.26 -11.07
C TYR A 138 6.24 -12.19 -12.07
N MET A 139 6.34 -10.93 -11.63
CA MET A 139 6.75 -9.82 -12.48
C MET A 139 8.16 -10.03 -13.05
N ALA A 140 9.13 -10.47 -12.22
CA ALA A 140 10.50 -10.76 -12.64
C ALA A 140 10.58 -11.91 -13.66
N SER A 141 9.59 -12.80 -13.69
CA SER A 141 9.52 -13.92 -14.65
C SER A 141 8.94 -13.53 -16.03
N LEU A 142 8.37 -12.34 -16.16
CA LEU A 142 7.75 -11.90 -17.41
C LEU A 142 8.83 -11.56 -18.45
N PRO A 143 8.75 -12.09 -19.68
CA PRO A 143 9.74 -11.83 -20.73
C PRO A 143 9.86 -10.34 -21.11
N GLN A 144 8.79 -9.56 -20.87
CA GLN A 144 8.74 -8.13 -21.16
C GLN A 144 9.37 -7.26 -20.06
N VAL A 145 9.86 -7.85 -18.97
CA VAL A 145 10.43 -7.13 -17.81
C VAL A 145 11.95 -7.24 -17.80
N SER A 146 12.62 -6.13 -17.57
CA SER A 146 14.04 -6.13 -17.17
C SER A 146 14.11 -6.47 -15.69
N ALA A 147 14.47 -7.72 -15.36
CA ALA A 147 14.43 -8.23 -13.99
C ALA A 147 15.37 -7.49 -13.01
N ASP A 148 16.42 -6.85 -13.54
CA ASP A 148 17.35 -5.97 -12.80
C ASP A 148 16.85 -4.53 -12.60
N ARG A 149 15.69 -4.19 -13.14
CA ARG A 149 15.10 -2.84 -13.12
C ARG A 149 13.67 -2.85 -12.60
N ILE A 150 13.45 -3.56 -11.50
CA ILE A 150 12.15 -3.63 -10.80
C ILE A 150 12.20 -2.78 -9.55
N GLY A 151 11.38 -1.73 -9.49
CA GLY A 151 11.13 -0.94 -8.28
C GLY A 151 9.79 -1.29 -7.63
N ALA A 152 9.59 -0.83 -6.41
CA ALA A 152 8.30 -0.91 -5.73
C ALA A 152 7.81 0.47 -5.32
N VAL A 153 6.52 0.71 -5.47
CA VAL A 153 5.81 1.93 -5.04
C VAL A 153 4.62 1.53 -4.18
N GLY A 154 4.45 2.14 -3.04
CA GLY A 154 3.32 1.86 -2.17
C GLY A 154 2.79 3.10 -1.48
N PHE A 155 1.47 3.12 -1.26
CA PHE A 155 0.75 4.23 -0.65
C PHE A 155 0.13 3.78 0.67
N CYS A 156 0.28 4.55 1.76
CA CYS A 156 -0.29 4.26 3.07
C CYS A 156 0.11 2.85 3.56
N PHE A 157 -0.84 1.93 3.72
CA PHE A 157 -0.60 0.51 3.96
C PHE A 157 0.44 -0.07 2.97
N GLY A 158 0.30 0.23 1.68
CA GLY A 158 1.25 -0.19 0.64
C GLY A 158 2.65 0.39 0.85
N GLY A 159 2.76 1.63 1.32
CA GLY A 159 4.05 2.24 1.69
C GLY A 159 4.77 1.46 2.78
N THR A 160 4.04 1.05 3.82
CA THR A 160 4.54 0.15 4.87
C THR A 160 5.00 -1.20 4.28
N GLN A 161 4.24 -1.78 3.36
CA GLN A 161 4.60 -3.06 2.74
C GLN A 161 5.83 -2.95 1.83
N VAL A 162 6.00 -1.84 1.10
CA VAL A 162 7.21 -1.58 0.30
C VAL A 162 8.44 -1.42 1.20
N MET A 163 8.33 -0.71 2.31
CA MET A 163 9.40 -0.62 3.30
C MET A 163 9.82 -2.02 3.81
N HIS A 164 8.84 -2.87 4.16
CA HIS A 164 9.12 -4.24 4.54
C HIS A 164 9.67 -5.10 3.38
N LEU A 165 9.21 -4.89 2.14
CA LEU A 165 9.77 -5.59 0.97
C LEU A 165 11.25 -5.26 0.80
N GLY A 166 11.65 -4.00 0.86
CA GLY A 166 13.05 -3.56 0.78
C GLY A 166 13.94 -4.20 1.87
N THR A 167 13.40 -4.51 3.05
CA THR A 167 14.17 -5.23 4.09
C THR A 167 14.30 -6.73 3.86
N ARG A 168 13.67 -7.29 2.83
CA ARG A 168 13.69 -8.73 2.52
C ARG A 168 14.23 -9.04 1.12
N ASN A 169 14.09 -8.12 0.18
CA ASN A 169 14.43 -8.32 -1.22
C ASN A 169 15.62 -7.44 -1.64
N PRO A 170 16.84 -7.99 -1.71
CA PRO A 170 18.04 -7.26 -2.13
C PRO A 170 18.03 -6.90 -3.62
N ASP A 171 17.23 -7.58 -4.45
CA ASP A 171 17.18 -7.37 -5.91
C ASP A 171 16.22 -6.23 -6.31
N LEU A 172 15.57 -5.58 -5.32
CA LEU A 172 14.68 -4.45 -5.59
C LEU A 172 15.48 -3.22 -5.99
N ALA A 173 15.29 -2.71 -7.20
CA ALA A 173 16.09 -1.62 -7.78
C ALA A 173 15.67 -0.21 -7.31
N ALA A 174 14.48 -0.04 -6.71
CA ALA A 174 13.99 1.21 -6.15
C ALA A 174 12.89 0.96 -5.11
N ASN A 175 12.86 1.78 -4.05
CA ASN A 175 11.87 1.70 -2.98
C ASN A 175 11.18 3.07 -2.83
N VAL A 176 9.90 3.18 -3.20
CA VAL A 176 9.12 4.42 -3.04
C VAL A 176 8.03 4.23 -2.01
N ILE A 177 8.09 4.98 -0.94
CA ILE A 177 7.26 4.87 0.26
C ILE A 177 6.46 6.16 0.43
N TYR A 178 5.19 6.13 0.04
CA TYR A 178 4.28 7.23 0.33
C TYR A 178 3.60 7.01 1.69
N TYR A 179 3.87 7.88 2.64
CA TYR A 179 3.27 7.92 3.98
C TYR A 179 3.04 6.53 4.60
N GLY A 180 4.06 5.66 4.53
CA GLY A 180 4.05 4.35 5.18
C GLY A 180 4.10 4.47 6.69
N ASN A 181 3.16 3.81 7.39
CA ASN A 181 3.09 3.79 8.84
C ASN A 181 4.21 2.97 9.47
N GLY A 182 4.63 3.36 10.68
CA GLY A 182 5.65 2.66 11.48
C GLY A 182 7.01 2.63 10.77
N PRO A 183 7.57 3.79 10.39
CA PRO A 183 8.89 3.82 9.76
C PRO A 183 9.94 3.08 10.59
N ILE A 184 10.79 2.30 9.91
CA ILE A 184 11.83 1.49 10.57
C ILE A 184 12.97 2.42 11.02
N THR A 185 13.06 2.64 12.32
CA THR A 185 14.08 3.51 12.92
C THR A 185 15.30 2.75 13.44
N ASP A 186 15.25 1.41 13.53
CA ASP A 186 16.38 0.57 13.87
C ASP A 186 17.27 0.34 12.63
N PRO A 187 18.52 0.84 12.62
CA PRO A 187 19.42 0.64 11.50
C PRO A 187 19.70 -0.84 11.18
N GLN A 188 19.66 -1.73 12.17
CA GLN A 188 19.94 -3.16 11.95
C GLN A 188 18.82 -3.82 11.15
N ALA A 189 17.57 -3.41 11.34
CA ALA A 189 16.42 -3.90 10.57
C ALA A 189 16.50 -3.52 9.10
N LEU A 190 17.27 -2.50 8.72
CA LEU A 190 17.49 -2.03 7.35
C LEU A 190 18.63 -2.78 6.62
N GLY A 191 19.16 -3.86 7.22
CA GLY A 191 20.39 -4.52 6.71
C GLY A 191 20.31 -4.96 5.24
N VAL A 192 19.20 -5.57 4.81
CA VAL A 192 18.99 -6.02 3.43
C VAL A 192 18.69 -4.82 2.51
N MET A 193 17.94 -3.83 2.98
CA MET A 193 17.61 -2.62 2.21
C MET A 193 18.87 -1.87 1.74
N GLY A 194 19.99 -2.01 2.45
CA GLY A 194 21.29 -1.47 2.02
C GLY A 194 21.89 -2.17 0.79
N GLN A 195 21.35 -3.31 0.38
CA GLN A 195 21.76 -4.06 -0.81
C GLN A 195 20.78 -3.81 -1.98
N SER A 196 19.58 -3.34 -1.68
CA SER A 196 18.60 -2.94 -2.68
C SER A 196 18.90 -1.52 -3.21
N GLY A 197 18.11 -1.09 -4.19
CA GLY A 197 18.20 0.25 -4.76
C GLY A 197 17.81 1.37 -3.77
N PRO A 198 17.93 2.62 -4.21
CA PRO A 198 17.68 3.80 -3.37
C PRO A 198 16.25 3.85 -2.83
N VAL A 199 16.07 4.64 -1.77
CA VAL A 199 14.80 4.84 -1.07
C VAL A 199 14.29 6.25 -1.26
N LEU A 200 13.03 6.40 -1.67
CA LEU A 200 12.27 7.65 -1.63
C LEU A 200 11.16 7.55 -0.59
N GLY A 201 11.23 8.36 0.46
CA GLY A 201 10.17 8.54 1.45
C GLY A 201 9.41 9.85 1.22
N ILE A 202 8.09 9.80 1.13
CA ILE A 202 7.22 10.96 0.92
C ILE A 202 6.18 10.99 2.04
N TYR A 203 6.12 12.09 2.78
CA TYR A 203 5.27 12.26 3.96
C TYR A 203 4.59 13.62 3.96
N GLY A 204 3.48 13.75 4.68
CA GLY A 204 2.79 15.02 4.93
C GLY A 204 3.14 15.59 6.29
N GLU A 205 3.36 16.91 6.38
CA GLU A 205 3.67 17.59 7.65
C GLU A 205 2.53 17.49 8.67
N GLN A 206 1.28 17.50 8.18
CA GLN A 206 0.08 17.44 9.03
C GLN A 206 -0.45 16.01 9.21
N ASP A 207 0.36 15.00 8.91
CA ASP A 207 -0.02 13.61 9.15
C ASP A 207 0.01 13.30 10.66
N THR A 208 -1.17 13.17 11.26
CA THR A 208 -1.29 12.87 12.68
C THR A 208 -1.07 11.39 13.02
N GLY A 209 -1.03 10.51 12.01
CA GLY A 209 -0.79 9.08 12.16
C GLY A 209 0.69 8.70 12.07
N ILE A 210 1.54 9.58 11.51
CA ILE A 210 2.98 9.36 11.34
C ILE A 210 3.72 10.58 11.89
N PRO A 211 4.16 10.54 13.16
CA PRO A 211 4.89 11.65 13.78
C PRO A 211 6.18 12.00 13.03
N LEU A 212 6.47 13.28 12.87
CA LEU A 212 7.66 13.76 12.14
C LEU A 212 8.99 13.26 12.74
N ASP A 213 9.02 12.98 14.02
CA ASP A 213 10.20 12.39 14.70
C ASP A 213 10.44 10.95 14.26
N GLU A 214 9.39 10.17 13.96
CA GLU A 214 9.54 8.84 13.37
C GLU A 214 10.07 8.93 11.94
N VAL A 215 9.58 9.89 11.14
CA VAL A 215 10.09 10.15 9.78
C VAL A 215 11.58 10.53 9.81
N ARG A 216 11.98 11.43 10.72
CA ARG A 216 13.38 11.82 10.92
C ARG A 216 14.23 10.64 11.43
N GLY A 217 13.68 9.83 12.33
CA GLY A 217 14.33 8.61 12.82
C GLY A 217 14.60 7.61 11.69
N PHE A 218 13.65 7.45 10.77
CA PHE A 218 13.82 6.62 9.58
C PHE A 218 14.93 7.15 8.67
N GLU A 219 14.92 8.44 8.35
CA GLU A 219 15.95 9.08 7.55
C GLU A 219 17.35 8.92 8.17
N GLN A 220 17.46 9.13 9.49
CA GLN A 220 18.72 8.92 10.24
C GLN A 220 19.16 7.45 10.20
N ALA A 221 18.22 6.51 10.29
CA ALA A 221 18.53 5.08 10.20
C ALA A 221 19.07 4.70 8.81
N LEU A 222 18.44 5.21 7.72
CA LEU A 222 18.93 5.04 6.35
C LEU A 222 20.33 5.65 6.19
N GLN A 223 20.52 6.88 6.66
CA GLN A 223 21.81 7.58 6.61
C GLN A 223 22.91 6.81 7.35
N SER A 224 22.63 6.31 8.55
CA SER A 224 23.60 5.56 9.37
C SER A 224 24.07 4.25 8.73
N ARG A 225 23.24 3.70 7.84
CA ARG A 225 23.56 2.49 7.04
C ARG A 225 24.17 2.80 5.68
N GLY A 226 24.34 4.08 5.33
CA GLY A 226 24.84 4.50 4.03
C GLY A 226 23.90 4.16 2.88
N ILE A 227 22.60 3.97 3.15
CA ILE A 227 21.58 3.69 2.14
C ILE A 227 21.31 4.98 1.36
N SER A 228 21.39 4.92 0.03
CA SER A 228 21.00 6.05 -0.83
C SER A 228 19.53 6.36 -0.63
N HIS A 229 19.19 7.57 -0.21
CA HIS A 229 17.81 7.93 0.10
C HIS A 229 17.52 9.40 -0.14
N GLN A 230 16.22 9.68 -0.30
CA GLN A 230 15.62 10.99 -0.24
C GLN A 230 14.35 10.89 0.60
N VAL A 231 14.22 11.71 1.64
CA VAL A 231 13.01 11.82 2.45
C VAL A 231 12.46 13.24 2.33
N THR A 232 11.22 13.38 1.89
CA THR A 232 10.56 14.67 1.69
C THR A 232 9.30 14.74 2.53
N VAL A 233 9.18 15.81 3.31
CA VAL A 233 7.97 16.16 4.06
C VAL A 233 7.30 17.34 3.36
N TYR A 234 6.09 17.13 2.83
CA TYR A 234 5.32 18.17 2.17
C TYR A 234 4.54 18.99 3.18
N PRO A 235 4.65 20.35 3.14
CA PRO A 235 3.93 21.21 4.06
C PRO A 235 2.43 21.21 3.78
N ASP A 236 1.65 21.55 4.80
CA ASP A 236 0.20 21.79 4.73
C ASP A 236 -0.67 20.61 4.22
N VAL A 237 -0.12 19.40 4.15
CA VAL A 237 -0.86 18.18 3.78
C VAL A 237 -0.79 17.12 4.88
N GLY A 238 -1.88 16.35 5.00
CA GLY A 238 -1.98 15.24 5.94
C GLY A 238 -1.70 13.88 5.31
N HIS A 239 -2.20 12.83 5.97
CA HIS A 239 -2.11 11.46 5.46
C HIS A 239 -2.86 11.31 4.13
N ALA A 240 -2.36 10.42 3.25
CA ALA A 240 -3.02 10.03 2.00
C ALA A 240 -3.37 11.23 1.08
N PHE A 241 -2.47 12.20 0.93
CA PHE A 241 -2.73 13.40 0.12
C PHE A 241 -2.61 13.18 -1.40
N VAL A 242 -2.11 12.03 -1.85
CA VAL A 242 -1.91 11.70 -3.27
C VAL A 242 -3.00 10.76 -3.78
N HIS A 243 -4.07 11.34 -4.33
CA HIS A 243 -5.17 10.64 -5.01
C HIS A 243 -5.29 11.12 -6.45
N MET A 244 -5.99 10.37 -7.29
CA MET A 244 -6.21 10.77 -8.70
C MET A 244 -6.83 12.16 -8.82
N ASP A 245 -7.78 12.51 -7.95
CA ASP A 245 -8.40 13.85 -7.94
C ASP A 245 -7.38 14.95 -7.63
N THR A 246 -6.46 14.72 -6.68
CA THR A 246 -5.43 15.69 -6.31
C THR A 246 -4.28 15.75 -7.30
N LEU A 247 -4.03 14.69 -8.07
CA LEU A 247 -3.04 14.68 -9.15
C LEU A 247 -3.46 15.52 -10.36
N SER A 248 -4.75 15.76 -10.52
CA SER A 248 -5.31 16.54 -11.64
C SER A 248 -5.14 18.06 -11.48
N VAL A 249 -4.71 18.54 -10.29
CA VAL A 249 -4.56 19.94 -9.97
C VAL A 249 -3.14 20.25 -9.49
N PRO A 250 -2.56 21.44 -9.80
CA PRO A 250 -1.26 21.85 -9.28
C PRO A 250 -1.25 21.90 -7.75
N GLY A 251 -0.21 21.32 -7.13
CA GLY A 251 -0.05 21.32 -5.69
C GLY A 251 0.83 20.17 -5.18
N PRO A 252 0.90 19.98 -3.85
CA PRO A 252 1.81 19.04 -3.21
C PRO A 252 1.67 17.59 -3.72
N ALA A 253 0.45 17.14 -4.05
CA ALA A 253 0.23 15.79 -4.60
C ALA A 253 0.89 15.60 -5.96
N GLN A 254 0.71 16.58 -6.88
CA GLN A 254 1.33 16.55 -8.20
C GLN A 254 2.86 16.68 -8.10
N GLU A 255 3.36 17.51 -7.19
CA GLU A 255 4.79 17.67 -6.95
C GLU A 255 5.41 16.36 -6.43
N ALA A 256 4.76 15.72 -5.47
CA ALA A 256 5.18 14.42 -4.93
C ALA A 256 5.16 13.31 -5.98
N TRP A 257 4.15 13.30 -6.85
CA TRP A 257 4.08 12.36 -7.98
C TRP A 257 5.22 12.59 -8.98
N ASN A 258 5.47 13.85 -9.35
CA ASN A 258 6.56 14.20 -10.26
C ASN A 258 7.94 13.86 -9.65
N GLN A 259 8.12 14.07 -8.34
CA GLN A 259 9.33 13.66 -7.62
C GLN A 259 9.55 12.15 -7.73
N MET A 260 8.51 11.34 -7.54
CA MET A 260 8.59 9.90 -7.71
C MET A 260 8.96 9.52 -9.16
N LEU A 261 8.37 10.17 -10.16
CA LEU A 261 8.69 9.90 -11.57
C LEU A 261 10.17 10.16 -11.86
N VAL A 262 10.71 11.30 -11.41
CA VAL A 262 12.14 11.64 -11.56
C VAL A 262 13.01 10.61 -10.83
N PHE A 263 12.63 10.21 -9.62
CA PHE A 263 13.37 9.22 -8.85
C PHE A 263 13.38 7.84 -9.54
N LEU A 264 12.23 7.36 -10.02
CA LEU A 264 12.12 6.11 -10.75
C LEU A 264 12.90 6.13 -12.07
N GLU A 265 12.89 7.26 -12.78
CA GLU A 265 13.68 7.45 -14.02
C GLU A 265 15.17 7.25 -13.74
N GLN A 266 15.69 7.90 -12.70
CA GLN A 266 17.09 7.78 -12.31
C GLN A 266 17.46 6.37 -11.85
N ALA A 267 16.59 5.73 -11.05
CA ALA A 267 16.87 4.43 -10.46
C ALA A 267 16.68 3.26 -11.43
N LEU A 268 15.68 3.32 -12.31
CA LEU A 268 15.28 2.17 -13.14
C LEU A 268 15.66 2.29 -14.61
N LYS A 269 15.88 3.52 -15.13
CA LYS A 269 16.24 3.72 -16.55
C LYS A 269 17.70 4.17 -16.72
N GLY A 270 18.33 4.61 -15.64
CA GLY A 270 19.67 5.19 -15.68
C GLY A 270 19.65 6.62 -16.22
N SER A 271 20.67 7.38 -15.90
CA SER A 271 20.89 8.69 -16.56
C SER A 271 21.27 8.39 -18.00
N GLY A 272 20.37 8.68 -18.96
CA GLY A 272 20.68 8.62 -20.38
C GLY A 272 21.79 9.59 -20.75
#